data_a7ce097cbf564e06bbee7d0ddf622799
#
_entry.id   a7ce097cbf564e06bbee7d0ddf622799
#
_cell.length_a   1.000
_cell.length_b   1.000
_cell.length_c   1.000
_cell.angle_alpha   90.00
_cell.angle_beta   90.00
_cell.angle_gamma   90.00
#
_symmetry.space_group_name_H-M   'P 1'
#
loop_
_entity.id
_entity.type
_entity.pdbx_description
1 polymer ?
#
loop_
_entity_poly.entity_id
_entity_poly.type
_entity_poly.pdbx_seq_one_letter_code
_entity_poly.pdbx_strand_id
1 'polypeptide(L)'
;MPNLANAFGIFLMRQFIAGVPDDLIDAARMDGASELLILFKIVAPSVAPAIAALALFAFVYHWNSYLWPLTVLQGNADAYPIVISLSRLLSYNRGAVNTGLVMAGATLAVLPPLILFVFLQRFFVDSIVGSAIKG
;
A
#
# COMPACT_ATOMS: atom_id res chain seq x y z
N MET A 1 -6.85 -3.36 13.31
CA MET A 1 -5.92 -2.79 12.31
C MET A 1 -5.01 -1.74 13.00
N PRO A 2 -4.09 -2.12 13.92
CA PRO A 2 -3.36 -1.12 14.71
C PRO A 2 -2.19 -0.44 13.98
N ASN A 3 -1.85 -0.83 12.74
CA ASN A 3 -0.63 -0.37 12.05
C ASN A 3 -0.89 0.42 10.75
N LEU A 4 -2.09 0.99 10.57
CA LEU A 4 -2.36 1.85 9.40
C LEU A 4 -1.59 3.17 9.47
N ALA A 5 -1.39 3.71 10.67
CA ALA A 5 -0.57 4.89 10.90
C ALA A 5 0.77 4.46 11.52
N ASN A 6 1.75 4.19 10.68
CA ASN A 6 3.11 3.91 11.12
C ASN A 6 4.01 5.14 10.97
N ALA A 7 5.11 5.19 11.73
CA ALA A 7 6.04 6.32 11.71
C ALA A 7 6.59 6.60 10.30
N PHE A 8 6.82 5.57 9.51
CA PHE A 8 7.28 5.70 8.12
C PHE A 8 6.25 6.40 7.23
N GLY A 9 4.97 6.01 7.33
CA GLY A 9 3.90 6.63 6.56
C GLY A 9 3.70 8.10 6.90
N ILE A 10 3.73 8.43 8.21
CA ILE A 10 3.63 9.82 8.68
C ILE A 10 4.82 10.64 8.15
N PHE A 11 6.03 10.12 8.26
CA PHE A 11 7.24 10.77 7.77
C PHE A 11 7.18 11.00 6.25
N LEU A 12 6.83 9.96 5.49
CA LEU A 12 6.71 10.02 4.04
C LEU A 12 5.70 11.10 3.62
N MET A 13 4.50 11.05 4.17
CA MET A 13 3.44 12.02 3.83
C MET A 13 3.83 13.44 4.21
N ARG A 14 4.47 13.63 5.37
CA ARG A 14 4.96 14.95 5.79
C ARG A 14 5.97 15.52 4.79
N GLN A 15 6.91 14.72 4.29
CA GLN A 15 7.92 15.17 3.34
C GLN A 15 7.31 15.59 2.00
N PHE A 16 6.33 14.83 1.52
CA PHE A 16 5.65 15.16 0.27
C PHE A 16 4.73 16.38 0.40
N ILE A 17 4.00 16.50 1.50
CA ILE A 17 3.13 17.65 1.77
C ILE A 17 3.97 18.92 1.94
N ALA A 18 5.12 18.85 2.62
CA ALA A 18 6.03 19.98 2.77
C ALA A 18 6.66 20.45 1.44
N GLY A 19 6.60 19.63 0.40
CA GLY A 19 7.02 20.00 -0.95
C GLY A 19 5.95 20.71 -1.79
N VAL A 20 4.71 20.84 -1.29
CA VAL A 20 3.65 21.59 -1.97
C VAL A 20 3.93 23.10 -1.78
N PRO A 21 3.98 23.89 -2.86
CA PRO A 21 4.24 25.34 -2.74
C PRO A 21 3.16 26.06 -1.91
N ASP A 22 3.60 26.87 -0.96
CA ASP A 22 2.69 27.66 -0.12
C ASP A 22 1.87 28.64 -0.94
N ASP A 23 2.41 29.19 -2.02
CA ASP A 23 1.71 30.09 -2.94
C ASP A 23 0.39 29.49 -3.48
N LEU A 24 0.36 28.17 -3.74
CA LEU A 24 -0.87 27.48 -4.19
C LEU A 24 -1.93 27.45 -3.09
N ILE A 25 -1.50 27.27 -1.86
CA ILE A 25 -2.38 27.20 -0.69
C ILE A 25 -2.93 28.58 -0.39
N ASP A 26 -2.06 29.60 -0.43
CA ASP A 26 -2.45 30.99 -0.12
C ASP A 26 -3.36 31.57 -1.23
N ALA A 27 -3.11 31.28 -2.49
CA ALA A 27 -4.01 31.66 -3.57
C ALA A 27 -5.42 31.07 -3.37
N ALA A 28 -5.52 29.79 -3.02
CA ALA A 28 -6.80 29.14 -2.76
C ALA A 28 -7.52 29.74 -1.52
N ARG A 29 -6.78 30.15 -0.49
CA ARG A 29 -7.35 30.88 0.66
C ARG A 29 -7.90 32.24 0.27
N MET A 30 -7.19 32.96 -0.59
CA MET A 30 -7.67 34.27 -1.12
C MET A 30 -8.95 34.09 -1.94
N ASP A 31 -9.10 32.95 -2.64
CA ASP A 31 -10.33 32.59 -3.37
C ASP A 31 -11.47 32.12 -2.44
N GLY A 32 -11.27 32.12 -1.12
CA GLY A 32 -12.28 31.76 -0.12
C GLY A 32 -12.46 30.24 0.06
N ALA A 33 -11.51 29.41 -0.40
CA ALA A 33 -11.58 27.96 -0.22
C ALA A 33 -11.42 27.58 1.25
N SER A 34 -12.24 26.64 1.71
CA SER A 34 -12.08 26.07 3.06
C SER A 34 -10.86 25.15 3.12
N GLU A 35 -10.25 25.00 4.32
CA GLU A 35 -9.07 24.13 4.52
C GLU A 35 -9.31 22.68 4.05
N LEU A 36 -10.52 22.14 4.21
CA LEU A 36 -10.86 20.80 3.70
C LEU A 36 -10.88 20.77 2.18
N LEU A 37 -11.37 21.83 1.53
CA LEU A 37 -11.37 21.94 0.07
C LEU A 37 -9.93 21.98 -0.45
N ILE A 38 -9.07 22.76 0.19
CA ILE A 38 -7.63 22.86 -0.14
C ILE A 38 -6.98 21.48 0.01
N LEU A 39 -7.24 20.79 1.12
CA LEU A 39 -6.69 19.46 1.37
C LEU A 39 -7.08 18.46 0.26
N PHE A 40 -8.36 18.37 -0.08
CA PHE A 40 -8.83 17.34 -1.03
C PHE A 40 -8.67 17.72 -2.50
N LYS A 41 -8.72 19.00 -2.85
CA LYS A 41 -8.64 19.44 -4.25
C LYS A 41 -7.26 19.92 -4.71
N ILE A 42 -6.40 20.30 -3.77
CA ILE A 42 -5.07 20.83 -4.10
C ILE A 42 -3.99 19.90 -3.54
N VAL A 43 -3.94 19.72 -2.22
CA VAL A 43 -2.85 18.98 -1.58
C VAL A 43 -2.89 17.49 -1.93
N ALA A 44 -4.03 16.81 -1.74
CA ALA A 44 -4.12 15.38 -1.96
C ALA A 44 -3.80 14.96 -3.41
N PRO A 45 -4.29 15.64 -4.46
CA PRO A 45 -3.87 15.36 -5.83
C PRO A 45 -2.38 15.62 -6.08
N SER A 46 -1.81 16.68 -5.49
CA SER A 46 -0.39 17.02 -5.65
C SER A 46 0.54 15.96 -5.05
N VAL A 47 0.11 15.30 -3.97
CA VAL A 47 0.87 14.22 -3.31
C VAL A 47 0.35 12.83 -3.66
N ALA A 48 -0.47 12.68 -4.70
CA ALA A 48 -1.04 11.40 -5.13
C ALA A 48 0.01 10.28 -5.34
N PRO A 49 1.21 10.53 -5.88
CA PRO A 49 2.26 9.51 -5.98
C PRO A 49 2.70 8.98 -4.62
N ALA A 50 2.83 9.84 -3.61
CA ALA A 50 3.18 9.43 -2.25
C ALA A 50 2.07 8.63 -1.59
N ILE A 51 0.80 9.02 -1.80
CA ILE A 51 -0.36 8.27 -1.32
C ILE A 51 -0.39 6.89 -1.96
N ALA A 52 -0.14 6.79 -3.27
CA ALA A 52 -0.09 5.51 -3.99
C ALA A 52 1.04 4.60 -3.46
N ALA A 53 2.23 5.17 -3.23
CA ALA A 53 3.35 4.44 -2.64
C ALA A 53 3.01 3.91 -1.24
N LEU A 54 2.48 4.78 -0.38
CA LEU A 54 2.09 4.40 0.98
C LEU A 54 1.01 3.33 0.99
N ALA A 55 0.00 3.44 0.11
CA ALA A 55 -1.06 2.45 -0.04
C ALA A 55 -0.50 1.08 -0.46
N LEU A 56 0.43 1.06 -1.42
CA LEU A 56 1.08 -0.16 -1.87
C LEU A 56 1.91 -0.80 -0.74
N PHE A 57 2.75 -0.02 -0.05
CA PHE A 57 3.56 -0.52 1.06
C PHE A 57 2.68 -1.05 2.21
N ALA A 58 1.64 -0.32 2.60
CA ALA A 58 0.71 -0.75 3.63
C ALA A 58 -0.01 -2.04 3.24
N PHE A 59 -0.46 -2.14 1.99
CA PHE A 59 -1.11 -3.35 1.48
C PHE A 59 -0.16 -4.55 1.53
N VAL A 60 1.04 -4.42 0.95
CA VAL A 60 2.03 -5.52 0.91
C VAL A 60 2.44 -5.95 2.32
N TYR A 61 2.64 -4.98 3.23
CA TYR A 61 2.96 -5.27 4.62
C TYR A 61 1.87 -6.09 5.32
N HIS A 62 0.61 -5.69 5.17
CA HIS A 62 -0.51 -6.41 5.78
C HIS A 62 -0.82 -7.72 5.06
N TRP A 63 -0.67 -7.78 3.74
CA TRP A 63 -0.85 -8.98 2.94
C TRP A 63 0.13 -10.10 3.34
N ASN A 64 1.39 -9.73 3.61
CA ASN A 64 2.42 -10.68 4.04
C ASN A 64 2.45 -10.89 5.57
N SER A 65 1.51 -10.34 6.33
CA SER A 65 1.47 -10.49 7.77
C SER A 65 1.21 -11.95 8.14
N TYR A 66 2.12 -12.54 8.93
CA TYR A 66 2.08 -13.95 9.33
C TYR A 66 1.81 -14.13 10.83
N LEU A 67 2.65 -13.53 11.68
CA LEU A 67 2.66 -13.79 13.13
C LEU A 67 1.36 -13.32 13.79
N TRP A 68 0.89 -12.13 13.46
CA TRP A 68 -0.27 -11.55 14.13
C TRP A 68 -1.57 -12.33 13.81
N PRO A 69 -1.92 -12.61 12.54
CA PRO A 69 -3.07 -13.45 12.24
C PRO A 69 -2.93 -14.87 12.78
N LEU A 70 -1.73 -15.44 12.79
CA LEU A 70 -1.49 -16.77 13.35
C LEU A 70 -1.83 -16.85 14.84
N THR A 71 -1.50 -15.79 15.60
CA THR A 71 -1.76 -15.77 17.05
C THR A 71 -3.22 -15.48 17.38
N VAL A 72 -3.87 -14.60 16.62
CA VAL A 72 -5.26 -14.18 16.90
C VAL A 72 -6.29 -15.18 16.39
N LEU A 73 -6.02 -15.83 15.26
CA LEU A 73 -6.93 -16.77 14.61
C LEU A 73 -6.71 -18.23 15.03
N GLN A 74 -6.01 -18.47 16.17
CA GLN A 74 -5.79 -19.83 16.68
C GLN A 74 -7.11 -20.59 16.81
N GLY A 75 -7.17 -21.76 16.15
CA GLY A 75 -8.35 -22.62 16.17
C GLY A 75 -9.37 -22.42 15.04
N ASN A 76 -9.25 -21.34 14.23
CA ASN A 76 -10.13 -21.11 13.08
C ASN A 76 -9.34 -21.18 11.77
N ALA A 77 -9.15 -22.40 11.26
CA ALA A 77 -8.35 -22.65 10.06
C ALA A 77 -8.91 -22.00 8.78
N ASP A 78 -10.22 -21.82 8.71
CA ASP A 78 -10.92 -21.27 7.53
C ASP A 78 -10.70 -19.75 7.38
N ALA A 79 -10.30 -19.08 8.47
CA ALA A 79 -10.04 -17.64 8.50
C ALA A 79 -8.57 -17.27 8.24
N TYR A 80 -7.68 -18.25 7.99
CA TYR A 80 -6.27 -17.95 7.80
C TYR A 80 -6.00 -17.22 6.48
N PRO A 81 -5.17 -16.15 6.51
CA PRO A 81 -4.62 -15.56 5.30
C PRO A 81 -3.85 -16.58 4.45
N ILE A 82 -3.79 -16.33 3.14
CA ILE A 82 -3.18 -17.23 2.15
C ILE A 82 -1.72 -17.58 2.50
N VAL A 83 -0.96 -16.65 3.07
CA VAL A 83 0.44 -16.85 3.48
C VAL A 83 0.56 -17.91 4.58
N ILE A 84 -0.35 -17.91 5.57
CA ILE A 84 -0.39 -18.90 6.64
C ILE A 84 -0.82 -20.26 6.08
N SER A 85 -1.85 -20.27 5.25
CA SER A 85 -2.37 -21.50 4.63
C SER A 85 -1.31 -22.18 3.76
N LEU A 86 -0.54 -21.40 2.99
CA LEU A 86 0.57 -21.91 2.18
C LEU A 86 1.70 -22.47 3.05
N SER A 87 2.08 -21.78 4.12
CA SER A 87 3.08 -22.25 5.06
C SER A 87 2.68 -23.57 5.75
N ARG A 88 1.41 -23.71 6.11
CA ARG A 88 0.87 -24.96 6.69
C ARG A 88 0.85 -26.10 5.68
N LEU A 89 0.50 -25.82 4.42
CA LEU A 89 0.54 -26.81 3.34
C LEU A 89 1.96 -27.38 3.15
N LEU A 90 2.97 -26.53 3.21
CA LEU A 90 4.38 -26.93 3.17
C LEU A 90 4.79 -27.77 4.38
N SER A 91 4.28 -27.46 5.57
CA SER A 91 4.66 -28.14 6.82
C SER A 91 3.95 -29.49 7.00
N TYR A 92 2.71 -29.61 6.55
CA TYR A 92 1.88 -30.79 6.74
C TYR A 92 2.33 -31.98 5.86
N ASN A 93 2.87 -31.72 4.68
CA ASN A 93 3.22 -32.73 3.68
C ASN A 93 4.73 -33.05 3.63
N ARG A 94 5.41 -33.19 4.77
CA ARG A 94 6.85 -33.53 4.81
C ARG A 94 7.24 -34.84 4.11
N GLY A 95 6.27 -35.70 3.74
CA GLY A 95 6.53 -36.99 3.05
C GLY A 95 6.19 -36.99 1.55
N ALA A 96 5.28 -36.13 1.07
CA ALA A 96 4.89 -36.05 -0.35
C ALA A 96 4.31 -34.66 -0.63
N VAL A 97 5.18 -33.66 -0.69
CA VAL A 97 4.75 -32.28 -1.04
C VAL A 97 4.23 -32.31 -2.50
N ASN A 98 2.95 -32.06 -2.69
CA ASN A 98 2.43 -31.81 -4.03
C ASN A 98 2.93 -30.43 -4.49
N THR A 99 4.09 -30.43 -5.14
CA THR A 99 4.76 -29.22 -5.63
C THR A 99 3.84 -28.39 -6.52
N GLY A 100 2.97 -29.03 -7.31
CA GLY A 100 2.00 -28.35 -8.16
C GLY A 100 0.99 -27.51 -7.34
N LEU A 101 0.48 -28.06 -6.23
CA LEU A 101 -0.46 -27.35 -5.35
C LEU A 101 0.21 -26.17 -4.65
N VAL A 102 1.46 -26.35 -4.19
CA VAL A 102 2.24 -25.28 -3.56
C VAL A 102 2.53 -24.15 -4.56
N MET A 103 2.93 -24.49 -5.79
CA MET A 103 3.20 -23.50 -6.83
C MET A 103 1.93 -22.76 -7.24
N ALA A 104 0.79 -23.45 -7.36
CA ALA A 104 -0.51 -22.81 -7.60
C ALA A 104 -0.89 -21.83 -6.49
N GLY A 105 -0.74 -22.26 -5.23
CA GLY A 105 -0.99 -21.40 -4.08
C GLY A 105 -0.06 -20.18 -4.01
N ALA A 106 1.22 -20.35 -4.32
CA ALA A 106 2.18 -19.25 -4.39
C ALA A 106 1.83 -18.25 -5.51
N THR A 107 1.43 -18.74 -6.68
CA THR A 107 0.97 -17.91 -7.79
C THR A 107 -0.25 -17.07 -7.37
N LEU A 108 -1.25 -17.69 -6.76
CA LEU A 108 -2.43 -16.99 -6.25
C LEU A 108 -2.07 -15.95 -5.17
N ALA A 109 -1.07 -16.23 -4.32
CA ALA A 109 -0.63 -15.31 -3.29
C ALA A 109 0.06 -14.05 -3.86
N VAL A 110 0.71 -14.14 -5.01
CA VAL A 110 1.40 -13.01 -5.66
C VAL A 110 0.44 -12.14 -6.48
N LEU A 111 -0.66 -12.69 -6.99
CA LEU A 111 -1.58 -11.97 -7.89
C LEU A 111 -2.15 -10.67 -7.30
N PRO A 112 -2.69 -10.61 -6.06
CA PRO A 112 -3.29 -9.37 -5.55
C PRO A 112 -2.29 -8.21 -5.41
N PRO A 113 -1.07 -8.40 -4.84
CA PRO A 113 -0.05 -7.34 -4.85
C PRO A 113 0.34 -6.89 -6.27
N LEU A 114 0.47 -7.83 -7.20
CA LEU A 114 0.83 -7.53 -8.59
C LEU A 114 -0.26 -6.69 -9.27
N ILE A 115 -1.53 -7.09 -9.13
CA ILE A 115 -2.67 -6.36 -9.67
C ILE A 115 -2.71 -4.93 -9.09
N LEU A 116 -2.56 -4.81 -7.77
CA LEU A 116 -2.54 -3.50 -7.12
C LEU A 116 -1.39 -2.63 -7.64
N PHE A 117 -0.20 -3.20 -7.82
CA PHE A 117 0.95 -2.49 -8.39
C PHE A 117 0.65 -1.97 -9.80
N VAL A 118 0.08 -2.82 -10.69
CA VAL A 118 -0.28 -2.41 -12.06
C VAL A 118 -1.26 -1.25 -12.08
N PHE A 119 -2.22 -1.20 -11.14
CA PHE A 119 -3.14 -0.07 -11.04
C PHE A 119 -2.47 1.22 -10.50
N LEU A 120 -1.54 1.08 -9.55
CA LEU A 120 -0.90 2.22 -8.90
C LEU A 120 0.32 2.76 -9.67
N GLN A 121 0.95 1.97 -10.55
CA GLN A 121 2.16 2.38 -11.29
C GLN A 121 1.99 3.68 -12.08
N ARG A 122 0.79 3.97 -12.60
CA ARG A 122 0.49 5.21 -13.33
C ARG A 122 0.80 6.47 -12.52
N PHE A 123 0.54 6.45 -11.21
CA PHE A 123 0.80 7.60 -10.33
C PHE A 123 2.31 7.84 -10.14
N PHE A 124 3.15 6.82 -10.26
CA PHE A 124 4.60 6.96 -10.20
C PHE A 124 5.16 7.53 -11.50
N VAL A 125 4.67 7.06 -12.64
CA VAL A 125 5.15 7.51 -13.96
C VAL A 125 4.83 8.99 -14.17
N ASP A 126 3.62 9.42 -13.84
CA ASP A 126 3.20 10.82 -14.00
C ASP A 126 4.06 11.80 -13.18
N SER A 127 4.53 11.39 -11.99
CA SER A 127 5.39 12.23 -11.15
C SER A 127 6.82 12.39 -11.72
N ILE A 128 7.35 11.36 -12.37
CA ILE A 128 8.70 11.40 -12.97
C ILE A 128 8.70 12.28 -14.23
N VAL A 129 7.66 12.13 -15.06
CA VAL A 129 7.54 12.94 -16.28
C VAL A 129 7.33 14.42 -15.96
N GLY A 130 6.51 14.74 -14.95
CA GLY A 130 6.26 16.11 -14.51
C GLY A 130 7.51 16.82 -13.96
N SER A 131 8.45 16.09 -13.34
CA SER A 131 9.71 16.66 -12.85
C SER A 131 10.76 16.83 -13.96
N ALA A 132 10.74 15.98 -14.99
CA ALA A 132 11.70 16.05 -16.11
C ALA A 132 11.44 17.22 -17.07
N ILE A 133 10.22 17.77 -17.10
CA ILE A 133 9.86 18.89 -17.99
C ILE A 133 10.16 20.25 -17.35
N LYS A 134 10.48 20.32 -16.05
CA LYS A 134 10.78 21.56 -15.32
C LYS A 134 12.29 21.81 -15.12
N GLY A 135 13.17 21.00 -15.74
CA GLY A 135 14.63 21.16 -15.74
C GLY A 135 15.14 21.99 -16.92
#